data_adcef91b7c1520b55c1abdbdb181b679
#
_entry.id   adcef91b7c1520b55c1abdbdb181b679
#
_cell.length_a   1.000
_cell.length_b   1.000
_cell.length_c   1.000
_cell.angle_alpha   90.00
_cell.angle_beta   90.00
_cell.angle_gamma   90.00
#
_symmetry.space_group_name_H-M   'P 1'
#
loop_
_entity.id
_entity.type
_entity.pdbx_description
1 polymer ?
#
loop_
_entity_poly.entity_id
_entity_poly.type
_entity_poly.pdbx_seq_one_letter_code
_entity_poly.pdbx_strand_id
1 'polypeptide(L)'
;MVAVYFLLGKNSRRISFLLAASYFFYMNWEPAYAALILTSTVVTWSCGLLVERSAGNERRKKGFLIASLAINFGILFFFKYFDFFAESVFALLSALGLRMQVPGLRVLLPVGISFYTFQAVGYTVDVYRGTIRAERNFVVYALFVSFFPQLVAGPIERAKNLLPQFREEHSFRPAEAAEGLKLMLWGLFMKACVADVAAEFVDAVYDNVPNHGGASLLVATILFAFQVYCDFAGYSCIAAGAARTMGFRLMENFRQPYFSASIKEFWRRWHVSLSSWLTDYVYIPLGGNRVPFLRHLANLLVTFLASGLWHGANWTFVAWGALHGLYLVLETAARRFAGDAAFPRRPAVRILRIPLCFAMVCFAWIFFRADSLSTACAVVGKIFGDRGTLFETNASFWLCSLLGIAVLLLKDVKDRFGKGPLLLHSPCGAVRLAAAVGLTAWILLFGAFGSRAFIYFQF
;
A
#
# COMPACT_ATOMS: atom_id res chain seq x y z
N MET A 1 -22.93 1.61 -13.29
CA MET A 1 -22.56 2.66 -12.33
C MET A 1 -22.13 3.96 -13.01
N VAL A 2 -21.07 4.00 -13.85
CA VAL A 2 -20.59 5.22 -14.54
C VAL A 2 -21.69 5.92 -15.34
N ALA A 3 -22.48 5.19 -16.12
CA ALA A 3 -23.60 5.75 -16.89
C ALA A 3 -24.63 6.44 -15.97
N VAL A 4 -25.03 5.78 -14.87
CA VAL A 4 -25.98 6.36 -13.89
C VAL A 4 -25.40 7.63 -13.27
N TYR A 5 -24.11 7.63 -12.91
CA TYR A 5 -23.43 8.80 -12.37
C TYR A 5 -23.55 10.03 -13.29
N PHE A 6 -23.32 9.87 -14.58
CA PHE A 6 -23.39 10.99 -15.52
C PHE A 6 -24.84 11.37 -15.93
N LEU A 7 -25.79 10.44 -15.84
CA LEU A 7 -27.20 10.72 -16.05
C LEU A 7 -27.83 11.58 -14.93
N LEU A 8 -27.25 11.55 -13.73
CA LEU A 8 -27.69 12.40 -12.63
C LEU A 8 -27.27 13.86 -12.87
N GLY A 9 -28.25 14.73 -13.14
CA GLY A 9 -28.00 16.10 -13.58
C GLY A 9 -27.37 17.04 -12.56
N LYS A 10 -27.58 16.80 -11.23
CA LYS A 10 -27.08 17.69 -10.15
C LYS A 10 -25.91 17.02 -9.43
N ASN A 11 -24.83 17.79 -9.15
CA ASN A 11 -23.66 17.27 -8.43
C ASN A 11 -24.03 16.70 -7.06
N SER A 12 -24.94 17.30 -6.32
CA SER A 12 -25.40 16.75 -5.01
C SER A 12 -25.99 15.35 -5.13
N ARG A 13 -26.78 15.07 -6.19
CA ARG A 13 -27.33 13.73 -6.45
C ARG A 13 -26.22 12.72 -6.80
N ARG A 14 -25.22 13.16 -7.58
CA ARG A 14 -24.05 12.35 -7.94
C ARG A 14 -23.24 11.94 -6.71
N ILE A 15 -22.97 12.89 -5.81
CA ILE A 15 -22.25 12.64 -4.56
C ILE A 15 -23.03 11.71 -3.64
N SER A 16 -24.36 11.92 -3.48
CA SER A 16 -25.19 10.99 -2.70
C SER A 16 -25.24 9.59 -3.29
N PHE A 17 -25.32 9.48 -4.62
CA PHE A 17 -25.27 8.21 -5.33
C PHE A 17 -23.93 7.49 -5.13
N LEU A 18 -22.80 8.20 -5.23
CA LEU A 18 -21.47 7.63 -4.98
C LEU A 18 -21.32 7.18 -3.54
N LEU A 19 -21.85 7.95 -2.58
CA LEU A 19 -21.85 7.55 -1.16
C LEU A 19 -22.63 6.27 -0.95
N ALA A 20 -23.86 6.20 -1.46
CA ALA A 20 -24.68 4.98 -1.36
C ALA A 20 -24.00 3.78 -2.02
N ALA A 21 -23.42 3.95 -3.21
CA ALA A 21 -22.67 2.91 -3.90
C ALA A 21 -21.41 2.47 -3.12
N SER A 22 -20.72 3.40 -2.46
CA SER A 22 -19.54 3.10 -1.65
C SER A 22 -19.90 2.28 -0.40
N TYR A 23 -20.96 2.65 0.29
CA TYR A 23 -21.45 1.85 1.42
C TYR A 23 -21.99 0.50 0.99
N PHE A 24 -22.74 0.42 -0.13
CA PHE A 24 -23.20 -0.85 -0.71
C PHE A 24 -22.00 -1.76 -1.05
N PHE A 25 -20.97 -1.23 -1.68
CA PHE A 25 -19.73 -1.97 -1.98
C PHE A 25 -19.07 -2.50 -0.70
N TYR A 26 -18.96 -1.67 0.33
CA TYR A 26 -18.35 -2.06 1.59
C TYR A 26 -19.15 -3.10 2.38
N MET A 27 -20.47 -2.93 2.41
CA MET A 27 -21.39 -3.86 3.09
C MET A 27 -21.49 -5.23 2.41
N ASN A 28 -21.10 -5.34 1.14
CA ASN A 28 -21.07 -6.64 0.47
C ASN A 28 -20.02 -7.60 1.06
N TRP A 29 -19.07 -7.06 1.82
CA TRP A 29 -18.10 -7.87 2.56
C TRP A 29 -18.66 -8.31 3.92
N GLU A 30 -18.98 -7.37 4.79
CA GLU A 30 -19.58 -7.59 6.10
C GLU A 30 -20.37 -6.34 6.51
N PRO A 31 -21.72 -6.41 6.49
CA PRO A 31 -22.57 -5.24 6.78
C PRO A 31 -22.31 -4.58 8.14
N ALA A 32 -21.96 -5.36 9.17
CA ALA A 32 -21.70 -4.84 10.51
C ALA A 32 -20.53 -3.86 10.55
N TYR A 33 -19.55 -4.03 9.66
CA TYR A 33 -18.37 -3.14 9.62
C TYR A 33 -18.67 -1.76 9.01
N ALA A 34 -19.82 -1.59 8.34
CA ALA A 34 -20.27 -0.26 7.93
C ALA A 34 -20.48 0.68 9.13
N ALA A 35 -20.83 0.14 10.29
CA ALA A 35 -20.95 0.93 11.52
C ALA A 35 -19.59 1.48 11.99
N LEU A 36 -18.50 0.74 11.80
CA LEU A 36 -17.15 1.18 12.17
C LEU A 36 -16.66 2.33 11.31
N ILE A 37 -16.81 2.21 9.98
CA ILE A 37 -16.43 3.29 9.07
C ILE A 37 -17.31 4.53 9.28
N LEU A 38 -18.61 4.34 9.58
CA LEU A 38 -19.51 5.44 9.90
C LEU A 38 -19.10 6.13 11.20
N THR A 39 -18.76 5.35 12.25
CA THR A 39 -18.28 5.89 13.53
C THR A 39 -17.01 6.71 13.34
N SER A 40 -16.01 6.16 12.63
CA SER A 40 -14.78 6.89 12.29
C SER A 40 -15.09 8.19 11.54
N THR A 41 -16.00 8.13 10.57
CA THR A 41 -16.43 9.27 9.75
C THR A 41 -17.08 10.37 10.61
N VAL A 42 -18.06 10.00 11.46
CA VAL A 42 -18.76 10.95 12.35
C VAL A 42 -17.79 11.59 13.32
N VAL A 43 -16.95 10.79 13.98
CA VAL A 43 -15.97 11.28 14.96
C VAL A 43 -14.99 12.29 14.30
N THR A 44 -14.37 11.92 13.18
CA THR A 44 -13.36 12.76 12.55
C THR A 44 -13.96 14.02 11.92
N TRP A 45 -15.16 13.94 11.35
CA TRP A 45 -15.89 15.09 10.85
C TRP A 45 -16.26 16.06 11.97
N SER A 46 -16.87 15.57 13.05
CA SER A 46 -17.27 16.40 14.21
C SER A 46 -16.05 17.01 14.87
N CYS A 47 -14.99 16.23 15.11
CA CYS A 47 -13.75 16.76 15.67
C CYS A 47 -13.10 17.80 14.75
N GLY A 48 -13.13 17.62 13.43
CA GLY A 48 -12.65 18.62 12.48
C GLY A 48 -13.38 19.95 12.62
N LEU A 49 -14.72 19.94 12.68
CA LEU A 49 -15.53 21.14 12.91
C LEU A 49 -15.25 21.80 14.27
N LEU A 50 -15.10 20.99 15.33
CA LEU A 50 -14.81 21.49 16.68
C LEU A 50 -13.40 22.08 16.78
N VAL A 51 -12.42 21.48 16.12
CA VAL A 51 -11.05 22.01 15.99
C VAL A 51 -11.08 23.38 15.31
N GLU A 52 -11.78 23.54 14.19
CA GLU A 52 -11.88 24.81 13.48
C GLU A 52 -12.61 25.87 14.31
N ARG A 53 -13.73 25.52 14.96
CA ARG A 53 -14.49 26.41 15.83
C ARG A 53 -13.73 26.84 17.10
N SER A 54 -12.74 26.06 17.51
CA SER A 54 -11.88 26.36 18.67
C SER A 54 -10.66 27.20 18.30
N ALA A 55 -10.65 27.86 17.13
CA ALA A 55 -9.63 28.82 16.75
C ALA A 55 -9.51 29.88 17.85
N GLY A 56 -8.30 30.09 18.40
CA GLY A 56 -8.03 30.96 19.54
C GLY A 56 -7.96 30.26 20.91
N ASN A 57 -8.36 28.98 21.02
CA ASN A 57 -8.16 28.18 22.24
C ASN A 57 -7.39 26.89 21.95
N GLU A 58 -6.07 26.99 21.99
CA GLU A 58 -5.17 25.87 21.64
C GLU A 58 -5.39 24.61 22.52
N ARG A 59 -5.78 24.77 23.80
CA ARG A 59 -6.05 23.65 24.70
C ARG A 59 -7.29 22.86 24.23
N ARG A 60 -8.39 23.54 23.88
CA ARG A 60 -9.61 22.90 23.35
C ARG A 60 -9.35 22.27 21.99
N LYS A 61 -8.68 22.99 21.10
CA LYS A 61 -8.29 22.52 19.77
C LYS A 61 -7.47 21.24 19.84
N LYS A 62 -6.44 21.17 20.73
CA LYS A 62 -5.64 19.99 20.99
C LYS A 62 -6.46 18.86 21.61
N GLY A 63 -7.41 19.18 22.52
CA GLY A 63 -8.30 18.20 23.14
C GLY A 63 -9.14 17.45 22.09
N PHE A 64 -9.76 18.16 21.14
CA PHE A 64 -10.53 17.52 20.07
C PHE A 64 -9.68 16.73 19.10
N LEU A 65 -8.46 17.17 18.80
CA LEU A 65 -7.51 16.36 18.02
C LEU A 65 -7.21 15.05 18.75
N ILE A 66 -6.83 15.11 20.03
CA ILE A 66 -6.49 13.91 20.82
C ILE A 66 -7.68 12.96 20.89
N ALA A 67 -8.91 13.47 21.09
CA ALA A 67 -10.13 12.66 21.11
C ALA A 67 -10.32 11.91 19.76
N SER A 68 -10.16 12.62 18.63
CA SER A 68 -10.24 12.02 17.30
C SER A 68 -9.19 10.91 17.11
N LEU A 69 -7.94 11.18 17.48
CA LEU A 69 -6.85 10.20 17.40
C LEU A 69 -7.10 8.99 18.30
N ALA A 70 -7.47 9.23 19.57
CA ALA A 70 -7.68 8.17 20.55
C ALA A 70 -8.81 7.22 20.15
N ILE A 71 -9.93 7.73 19.64
CA ILE A 71 -11.06 6.90 19.19
C ILE A 71 -10.66 6.09 17.95
N ASN A 72 -10.08 6.73 16.93
CA ASN A 72 -9.75 6.03 15.68
C ASN A 72 -8.62 5.02 15.85
N PHE A 73 -7.55 5.38 16.55
CA PHE A 73 -6.48 4.44 16.86
C PHE A 73 -6.90 3.41 17.91
N GLY A 74 -7.83 3.73 18.81
CA GLY A 74 -8.43 2.78 19.74
C GLY A 74 -9.23 1.70 19.02
N ILE A 75 -10.06 2.08 18.03
CA ILE A 75 -10.76 1.13 17.15
C ILE A 75 -9.74 0.27 16.39
N LEU A 76 -8.74 0.90 15.76
CA LEU A 76 -7.70 0.16 15.04
C LEU A 76 -6.92 -0.79 15.95
N PHE A 77 -6.57 -0.35 17.16
CA PHE A 77 -5.89 -1.19 18.15
C PHE A 77 -6.73 -2.40 18.54
N PHE A 78 -8.00 -2.20 18.84
CA PHE A 78 -8.91 -3.27 19.25
C PHE A 78 -9.05 -4.36 18.17
N PHE A 79 -9.26 -3.98 16.91
CA PHE A 79 -9.50 -4.94 15.83
C PHE A 79 -8.22 -5.54 15.24
N LYS A 80 -7.09 -4.84 15.28
CA LYS A 80 -5.85 -5.29 14.62
C LYS A 80 -4.75 -5.71 15.57
N TYR A 81 -4.59 -5.02 16.70
CA TYR A 81 -3.40 -5.18 17.53
C TYR A 81 -3.62 -5.83 18.89
N PHE A 82 -4.88 -5.95 19.33
CA PHE A 82 -5.16 -6.44 20.69
C PHE A 82 -4.57 -7.84 20.93
N ASP A 83 -4.88 -8.81 20.05
CA ASP A 83 -4.40 -10.18 20.21
C ASP A 83 -2.87 -10.25 20.15
N PHE A 84 -2.23 -9.54 19.23
CA PHE A 84 -0.77 -9.47 19.11
C PHE A 84 -0.09 -8.95 20.38
N PHE A 85 -0.61 -7.87 20.97
CA PHE A 85 -0.06 -7.34 22.22
C PHE A 85 -0.35 -8.26 23.40
N ALA A 86 -1.54 -8.82 23.48
CA ALA A 86 -1.90 -9.79 24.51
C ALA A 86 -0.97 -11.00 24.47
N GLU A 87 -0.81 -11.65 23.31
CA GLU A 87 0.11 -12.78 23.12
C GLU A 87 1.55 -12.43 23.45
N SER A 88 2.04 -11.27 23.03
CA SER A 88 3.40 -10.81 23.32
C SER A 88 3.64 -10.59 24.82
N VAL A 89 2.67 -9.97 25.53
CA VAL A 89 2.75 -9.77 27.00
C VAL A 89 2.71 -11.11 27.71
N PHE A 90 1.82 -12.02 27.32
CA PHE A 90 1.71 -13.34 27.93
C PHE A 90 2.96 -14.21 27.69
N ALA A 91 3.55 -14.14 26.50
CA ALA A 91 4.81 -14.81 26.21
C ALA A 91 5.92 -14.31 27.14
N LEU A 92 6.00 -12.99 27.39
CA LEU A 92 6.94 -12.39 28.32
C LEU A 92 6.67 -12.85 29.78
N LEU A 93 5.41 -12.82 30.23
CA LEU A 93 5.04 -13.25 31.57
C LEU A 93 5.31 -14.74 31.78
N SER A 94 5.03 -15.59 30.78
CA SER A 94 5.37 -17.01 30.80
C SER A 94 6.87 -17.25 30.93
N ALA A 95 7.70 -16.47 30.22
CA ALA A 95 9.16 -16.53 30.35
C ALA A 95 9.65 -16.13 31.75
N LEU A 96 8.86 -15.30 32.49
CA LEU A 96 9.10 -14.93 33.88
C LEU A 96 8.48 -15.92 34.89
N GLY A 97 7.93 -17.06 34.43
CA GLY A 97 7.35 -18.09 35.28
C GLY A 97 5.88 -17.84 35.69
N LEU A 98 5.25 -16.77 35.22
CA LEU A 98 3.86 -16.43 35.49
C LEU A 98 2.93 -17.08 34.44
N ARG A 99 2.17 -18.14 34.84
CA ARG A 99 1.22 -18.81 33.95
C ARG A 99 -0.14 -18.08 33.99
N MET A 100 -0.51 -17.47 32.88
CA MET A 100 -1.81 -16.85 32.68
C MET A 100 -2.44 -17.38 31.39
N GLN A 101 -3.78 -17.35 31.29
CA GLN A 101 -4.48 -17.66 30.03
C GLN A 101 -4.70 -16.38 29.23
N VAL A 102 -4.46 -16.43 27.94
CA VAL A 102 -4.70 -15.30 27.03
C VAL A 102 -6.18 -15.31 26.62
N PRO A 103 -6.95 -14.28 26.90
CA PRO A 103 -8.26 -14.12 26.31
C PRO A 103 -8.10 -13.62 24.86
N GLY A 104 -8.03 -14.53 23.91
CA GLY A 104 -8.05 -14.16 22.47
C GLY A 104 -9.43 -13.68 22.07
N LEU A 105 -9.54 -12.48 21.52
CA LEU A 105 -10.83 -11.95 21.02
C LEU A 105 -11.23 -12.57 19.69
N ARG A 106 -10.28 -13.04 18.87
CA ARG A 106 -10.46 -13.62 17.53
C ARG A 106 -11.46 -12.86 16.65
N VAL A 107 -11.38 -11.54 16.70
CA VAL A 107 -12.27 -10.69 15.93
C VAL A 107 -11.78 -10.62 14.48
N LEU A 108 -12.67 -10.81 13.51
CA LEU A 108 -12.32 -10.65 12.10
C LEU A 108 -11.90 -9.21 11.82
N LEU A 109 -10.76 -9.05 11.16
CA LEU A 109 -10.23 -7.74 10.82
C LEU A 109 -11.12 -7.06 9.76
N PRO A 110 -11.67 -5.86 10.03
CA PRO A 110 -12.45 -5.13 9.04
C PRO A 110 -11.59 -4.71 7.86
N VAL A 111 -12.02 -5.05 6.65
CA VAL A 111 -11.31 -4.71 5.42
C VAL A 111 -11.10 -3.20 5.30
N GLY A 112 -9.88 -2.78 4.96
CA GLY A 112 -9.55 -1.37 4.76
C GLY A 112 -9.44 -0.53 6.03
N ILE A 113 -9.60 -1.11 7.25
CA ILE A 113 -9.58 -0.35 8.52
C ILE A 113 -8.31 0.52 8.65
N SER A 114 -7.15 0.00 8.31
CA SER A 114 -5.89 0.75 8.36
C SER A 114 -5.87 1.92 7.37
N PHE A 115 -6.45 1.75 6.19
CA PHE A 115 -6.47 2.76 5.13
C PHE A 115 -7.42 3.91 5.46
N TYR A 116 -8.69 3.62 5.77
CA TYR A 116 -9.65 4.69 6.08
C TYR A 116 -9.33 5.38 7.41
N THR A 117 -8.74 4.68 8.40
CA THR A 117 -8.27 5.31 9.65
C THR A 117 -7.19 6.35 9.37
N PHE A 118 -6.17 6.01 8.56
CA PHE A 118 -5.12 6.96 8.21
C PHE A 118 -5.65 8.15 7.40
N GLN A 119 -6.61 7.91 6.52
CA GLN A 119 -7.25 8.97 5.74
C GLN A 119 -8.06 9.92 6.63
N ALA A 120 -8.90 9.38 7.52
CA ALA A 120 -9.75 10.14 8.42
C ALA A 120 -8.94 10.91 9.49
N VAL A 121 -7.94 10.26 10.08
CA VAL A 121 -6.99 10.88 11.03
C VAL A 121 -6.19 12.00 10.34
N GLY A 122 -5.68 11.74 9.13
CA GLY A 122 -4.95 12.75 8.35
C GLY A 122 -5.76 14.02 8.13
N TYR A 123 -7.06 13.89 7.82
CA TYR A 123 -7.94 15.04 7.71
C TYR A 123 -8.02 15.84 9.02
N THR A 124 -8.24 15.20 10.17
CA THR A 124 -8.34 15.91 11.45
C THR A 124 -7.04 16.64 11.80
N VAL A 125 -5.88 16.02 11.53
CA VAL A 125 -4.56 16.65 11.72
C VAL A 125 -4.37 17.84 10.78
N ASP A 126 -4.78 17.72 9.52
CA ASP A 126 -4.66 18.79 8.52
C ASP A 126 -5.53 20.00 8.89
N VAL A 127 -6.74 19.79 9.41
CA VAL A 127 -7.59 20.86 9.96
C VAL A 127 -6.94 21.49 11.21
N TYR A 128 -6.39 20.66 12.11
CA TYR A 128 -5.68 21.16 13.29
C TYR A 128 -4.48 22.03 12.93
N ARG A 129 -3.73 21.67 11.91
CA ARG A 129 -2.58 22.45 11.41
C ARG A 129 -3.00 23.71 10.63
N GLY A 130 -4.28 23.83 10.28
CA GLY A 130 -4.80 24.93 9.45
C GLY A 130 -4.40 24.80 7.97
N THR A 131 -3.95 23.64 7.52
CA THR A 131 -3.59 23.37 6.11
C THR A 131 -4.83 23.26 5.22
N ILE A 132 -5.96 22.85 5.80
CA ILE A 132 -7.28 22.81 5.17
C ILE A 132 -8.33 23.35 6.13
N ARG A 133 -9.47 23.82 5.59
CA ARG A 133 -10.67 24.12 6.38
C ARG A 133 -11.48 22.85 6.62
N ALA A 134 -12.22 22.83 7.73
CA ALA A 134 -13.11 21.70 8.01
C ALA A 134 -14.23 21.58 6.95
N GLU A 135 -14.48 20.35 6.49
CA GLU A 135 -15.59 20.08 5.58
C GLU A 135 -16.92 20.20 6.32
N ARG A 136 -17.80 21.05 5.86
CA ARG A 136 -19.10 21.32 6.52
C ARG A 136 -20.19 20.37 6.02
N ASN A 137 -20.06 19.86 4.79
CA ASN A 137 -21.03 18.92 4.24
C ASN A 137 -20.66 17.50 4.63
N PHE A 138 -21.47 16.91 5.52
CA PHE A 138 -21.27 15.55 6.00
C PHE A 138 -21.26 14.51 4.85
N VAL A 139 -22.13 14.65 3.84
CA VAL A 139 -22.23 13.72 2.71
C VAL A 139 -20.94 13.71 1.89
N VAL A 140 -20.37 14.89 1.63
CA VAL A 140 -19.08 15.03 0.92
C VAL A 140 -17.95 14.43 1.74
N TYR A 141 -17.94 14.68 3.06
CA TYR A 141 -16.93 14.11 3.94
C TYR A 141 -17.06 12.59 4.09
N ALA A 142 -18.28 12.09 4.25
CA ALA A 142 -18.52 10.66 4.33
C ALA A 142 -18.09 9.95 3.03
N LEU A 143 -18.36 10.55 1.87
CA LEU A 143 -17.84 10.04 0.60
C LEU A 143 -16.31 10.05 0.56
N PHE A 144 -15.66 11.10 1.06
CA PHE A 144 -14.20 11.16 1.12
C PHE A 144 -13.62 9.97 1.87
N VAL A 145 -14.17 9.60 3.02
CA VAL A 145 -13.68 8.48 3.83
C VAL A 145 -14.01 7.12 3.17
N SER A 146 -15.18 7.00 2.53
CA SER A 146 -15.72 5.72 2.06
C SER A 146 -15.64 5.52 0.54
N PHE A 147 -15.02 6.40 -0.23
CA PHE A 147 -15.02 6.37 -1.70
C PHE A 147 -14.53 5.01 -2.23
N PHE A 148 -15.44 4.22 -2.79
CA PHE A 148 -15.25 2.79 -3.09
C PHE A 148 -14.00 2.46 -3.93
N PRO A 149 -13.54 3.29 -4.91
CA PRO A 149 -12.35 2.92 -5.67
C PRO A 149 -11.09 2.78 -4.82
N GLN A 150 -10.96 3.62 -3.78
CA GLN A 150 -9.76 3.65 -2.93
C GLN A 150 -9.93 2.93 -1.58
N LEU A 151 -11.18 2.71 -1.14
CA LEU A 151 -11.53 2.37 0.25
C LEU A 151 -10.77 1.17 0.79
N VAL A 152 -10.60 0.13 -0.01
CA VAL A 152 -10.11 -1.16 0.46
C VAL A 152 -8.58 -1.22 0.45
N ALA A 153 -7.95 -0.85 -0.64
CA ALA A 153 -6.49 -0.88 -0.81
C ALA A 153 -6.00 0.12 -1.89
N GLY A 154 -6.78 1.13 -2.17
CA GLY A 154 -6.37 2.25 -3.03
C GLY A 154 -5.32 3.13 -2.35
N PRO A 155 -4.87 4.21 -3.01
CA PRO A 155 -4.00 5.18 -2.39
C PRO A 155 -4.64 5.82 -1.15
N ILE A 156 -3.85 6.03 -0.09
CA ILE A 156 -4.30 6.78 1.10
C ILE A 156 -4.41 8.27 0.71
N GLU A 157 -5.61 8.66 0.28
CA GLU A 157 -5.86 9.99 -0.25
C GLU A 157 -5.80 11.10 0.80
N ARG A 158 -5.36 12.27 0.36
CA ARG A 158 -5.36 13.47 1.18
C ARG A 158 -6.63 14.28 0.97
N ALA A 159 -7.18 14.77 2.07
CA ALA A 159 -8.37 15.62 2.02
C ALA A 159 -8.20 16.85 1.11
N LYS A 160 -7.02 17.46 1.11
CA LYS A 160 -6.68 18.58 0.22
C LYS A 160 -6.75 18.26 -1.27
N ASN A 161 -6.59 16.99 -1.65
CA ASN A 161 -6.60 16.55 -3.05
C ASN A 161 -7.99 16.10 -3.50
N LEU A 162 -8.70 15.33 -2.66
CA LEU A 162 -9.92 14.65 -3.08
C LEU A 162 -11.21 15.43 -2.75
N LEU A 163 -11.29 16.11 -1.58
CA LEU A 163 -12.48 16.90 -1.22
C LEU A 163 -12.83 17.99 -2.25
N PRO A 164 -11.87 18.77 -2.81
CA PRO A 164 -12.20 19.73 -3.86
C PRO A 164 -12.86 19.09 -5.08
N GLN A 165 -12.37 17.90 -5.51
CA GLN A 165 -12.89 17.21 -6.68
C GLN A 165 -14.36 16.78 -6.53
N PHE A 166 -14.81 16.46 -5.31
CA PHE A 166 -16.22 16.14 -5.06
C PHE A 166 -17.15 17.36 -5.16
N ARG A 167 -16.62 18.55 -5.09
CA ARG A 167 -17.39 19.81 -5.24
C ARG A 167 -17.47 20.29 -6.69
N GLU A 168 -16.56 19.80 -7.54
CA GLU A 168 -16.51 20.14 -8.95
C GLU A 168 -17.58 19.36 -9.73
N GLU A 169 -18.12 19.98 -10.76
CA GLU A 169 -19.01 19.31 -11.70
C GLU A 169 -18.20 18.60 -12.79
N HIS A 170 -18.28 17.29 -12.80
CA HIS A 170 -17.62 16.48 -13.80
C HIS A 170 -18.55 16.22 -15.01
N SER A 171 -18.06 16.51 -16.22
CA SER A 171 -18.69 16.08 -17.46
C SER A 171 -18.05 14.78 -17.96
N PHE A 172 -18.83 13.94 -18.67
CA PHE A 172 -18.27 12.76 -19.31
C PHE A 172 -17.27 13.16 -20.38
N ARG A 173 -16.03 12.70 -20.24
CA ARG A 173 -14.95 12.92 -21.19
C ARG A 173 -14.47 11.56 -21.72
N PRO A 174 -14.78 11.20 -22.98
CA PRO A 174 -14.41 9.89 -23.53
C PRO A 174 -12.90 9.59 -23.45
N ALA A 175 -12.06 10.62 -23.62
CA ALA A 175 -10.61 10.46 -23.52
C ALA A 175 -10.17 10.06 -22.10
N GLU A 176 -10.71 10.71 -21.06
CA GLU A 176 -10.40 10.36 -19.67
C GLU A 176 -10.96 8.97 -19.29
N ALA A 177 -12.15 8.64 -19.79
CA ALA A 177 -12.72 7.31 -19.58
C ALA A 177 -11.86 6.22 -20.25
N ALA A 178 -11.41 6.45 -21.49
CA ALA A 178 -10.51 5.53 -22.19
C ALA A 178 -9.17 5.34 -21.44
N GLU A 179 -8.58 6.42 -20.93
CA GLU A 179 -7.37 6.33 -20.11
C GLU A 179 -7.63 5.58 -18.79
N GLY A 180 -8.79 5.77 -18.16
CA GLY A 180 -9.21 5.02 -16.98
C GLY A 180 -9.31 3.52 -17.27
N LEU A 181 -9.94 3.14 -18.38
CA LEU A 181 -10.05 1.74 -18.82
C LEU A 181 -8.69 1.09 -19.12
N LYS A 182 -7.76 1.84 -19.75
CA LYS A 182 -6.38 1.35 -19.97
C LYS A 182 -5.66 1.07 -18.66
N LEU A 183 -5.81 1.94 -17.66
CA LEU A 183 -5.24 1.73 -16.32
C LEU A 183 -5.85 0.49 -15.66
N MET A 184 -7.16 0.31 -15.74
CA MET A 184 -7.83 -0.87 -15.20
C MET A 184 -7.37 -2.16 -15.91
N LEU A 185 -7.27 -2.14 -17.23
CA LEU A 185 -6.79 -3.29 -18.01
C LEU A 185 -5.34 -3.66 -17.63
N TRP A 186 -4.46 -2.66 -17.49
CA TRP A 186 -3.10 -2.88 -17.04
C TRP A 186 -3.05 -3.43 -15.62
N GLY A 187 -3.87 -2.88 -14.71
CA GLY A 187 -3.99 -3.35 -13.33
C GLY A 187 -4.47 -4.81 -13.25
N LEU A 188 -5.46 -5.18 -14.08
CA LEU A 188 -5.94 -6.57 -14.19
C LEU A 188 -4.84 -7.52 -14.69
N PHE A 189 -4.05 -7.10 -15.69
CA PHE A 189 -2.89 -7.86 -16.13
C PHE A 189 -1.89 -8.08 -15.01
N MET A 190 -1.51 -7.03 -14.28
CA MET A 190 -0.59 -7.13 -13.14
C MET A 190 -1.12 -8.11 -12.09
N LYS A 191 -2.40 -8.03 -11.74
CA LYS A 191 -3.05 -8.91 -10.75
C LYS A 191 -3.12 -10.34 -11.25
N ALA A 192 -3.83 -10.59 -12.35
CA ALA A 192 -4.17 -11.94 -12.79
C ALA A 192 -3.01 -12.68 -13.45
N CYS A 193 -2.14 -11.98 -14.22
CA CYS A 193 -1.12 -12.64 -15.03
C CYS A 193 0.28 -12.61 -14.41
N VAL A 194 0.51 -11.78 -13.39
CA VAL A 194 1.82 -11.70 -12.71
C VAL A 194 1.68 -12.10 -11.25
N ALA A 195 0.85 -11.38 -10.48
CA ALA A 195 0.77 -11.59 -9.05
C ALA A 195 0.18 -12.96 -8.68
N ASP A 196 -0.99 -13.28 -9.20
CA ASP A 196 -1.69 -14.54 -8.86
C ASP A 196 -1.01 -15.77 -9.43
N VAL A 197 -0.36 -15.66 -10.60
CA VAL A 197 0.49 -16.74 -11.14
C VAL A 197 1.72 -16.95 -10.26
N ALA A 198 2.45 -15.87 -9.90
CA ALA A 198 3.63 -16.00 -9.02
C ALA A 198 3.27 -16.58 -7.64
N ALA A 199 2.09 -16.25 -7.13
CA ALA A 199 1.59 -16.73 -5.85
C ALA A 199 1.51 -18.27 -5.77
N GLU A 200 1.29 -18.97 -6.88
CA GLU A 200 1.24 -20.45 -6.89
C GLU A 200 2.54 -21.07 -6.38
N PHE A 201 3.66 -20.58 -6.87
CA PHE A 201 4.97 -21.06 -6.44
C PHE A 201 5.33 -20.56 -5.05
N VAL A 202 5.07 -19.29 -4.78
CA VAL A 202 5.40 -18.64 -3.50
C VAL A 202 4.69 -19.35 -2.34
N ASP A 203 3.38 -19.57 -2.46
CA ASP A 203 2.60 -20.23 -1.42
C ASP A 203 3.04 -21.67 -1.23
N ALA A 204 3.22 -22.44 -2.31
CA ALA A 204 3.68 -23.83 -2.22
C ALA A 204 5.02 -23.96 -1.47
N VAL A 205 5.93 -23.01 -1.64
CA VAL A 205 7.26 -23.04 -1.03
C VAL A 205 7.28 -22.43 0.38
N TYR A 206 6.65 -21.27 0.58
CA TYR A 206 6.67 -20.60 1.90
C TYR A 206 5.77 -21.25 2.93
N ASP A 207 4.67 -21.88 2.52
CA ASP A 207 3.79 -22.62 3.45
C ASP A 207 4.40 -23.97 3.87
N ASN A 208 5.51 -24.40 3.26
CA ASN A 208 6.18 -25.66 3.54
C ASN A 208 7.73 -25.52 3.56
N VAL A 209 8.25 -24.49 4.20
CA VAL A 209 9.70 -24.19 4.30
C VAL A 209 10.57 -25.39 4.69
N PRO A 210 10.17 -26.28 5.64
CA PRO A 210 11.01 -27.42 6.01
C PRO A 210 11.37 -28.32 4.86
N ASN A 211 10.48 -28.51 3.88
CA ASN A 211 10.64 -29.46 2.78
C ASN A 211 11.28 -28.86 1.52
N HIS A 212 11.64 -27.58 1.54
CA HIS A 212 12.24 -26.91 0.38
C HIS A 212 13.68 -26.48 0.67
N GLY A 213 14.55 -26.64 -0.33
CA GLY A 213 15.94 -26.17 -0.29
C GLY A 213 16.08 -24.68 -0.58
N GLY A 214 17.28 -24.16 -0.35
CA GLY A 214 17.60 -22.74 -0.50
C GLY A 214 17.35 -22.18 -1.90
N ALA A 215 17.55 -23.01 -2.96
CA ALA A 215 17.27 -22.59 -4.33
C ALA A 215 15.78 -22.26 -4.55
N SER A 216 14.88 -23.12 -4.06
CA SER A 216 13.42 -22.88 -4.12
C SER A 216 13.01 -21.63 -3.33
N LEU A 217 13.55 -21.47 -2.13
CA LEU A 217 13.27 -20.33 -1.26
C LEU A 217 13.78 -19.00 -1.85
N LEU A 218 14.94 -19.02 -2.50
CA LEU A 218 15.47 -17.83 -3.19
C LEU A 218 14.55 -17.42 -4.37
N VAL A 219 14.17 -18.39 -5.20
CA VAL A 219 13.26 -18.15 -6.32
C VAL A 219 11.89 -17.69 -5.83
N ALA A 220 11.33 -18.32 -4.79
CA ALA A 220 10.08 -17.91 -4.18
C ALA A 220 10.16 -16.47 -3.63
N THR A 221 11.28 -16.07 -3.00
CA THR A 221 11.50 -14.71 -2.51
C THR A 221 11.52 -13.68 -3.65
N ILE A 222 12.18 -14.02 -4.78
CA ILE A 222 12.19 -13.14 -5.97
C ILE A 222 10.80 -13.04 -6.58
N LEU A 223 10.09 -14.16 -6.73
CA LEU A 223 8.71 -14.17 -7.23
C LEU A 223 7.77 -13.43 -6.30
N PHE A 224 7.95 -13.54 -4.98
CA PHE A 224 7.18 -12.75 -4.00
C PHE A 224 7.39 -11.25 -4.17
N ALA A 225 8.59 -10.78 -4.49
CA ALA A 225 8.80 -9.37 -4.79
C ALA A 225 7.93 -8.90 -5.98
N PHE A 226 7.81 -9.70 -7.04
CA PHE A 226 6.90 -9.38 -8.15
C PHE A 226 5.43 -9.57 -7.78
N GLN A 227 5.10 -10.59 -7.00
CA GLN A 227 3.73 -10.82 -6.50
C GLN A 227 3.24 -9.61 -5.71
N VAL A 228 3.93 -9.19 -4.66
CA VAL A 228 3.49 -8.06 -3.80
C VAL A 228 3.44 -6.73 -4.56
N TYR A 229 4.38 -6.53 -5.49
CA TYR A 229 4.36 -5.35 -6.35
C TYR A 229 3.14 -5.35 -7.28
N CYS A 230 2.92 -6.44 -8.01
CA CYS A 230 1.86 -6.50 -9.02
C CYS A 230 0.47 -6.61 -8.40
N ASP A 231 0.32 -7.28 -7.26
CA ASP A 231 -0.94 -7.34 -6.54
C ASP A 231 -1.37 -5.93 -6.10
N PHE A 232 -0.49 -5.20 -5.45
CA PHE A 232 -0.82 -3.89 -4.91
C PHE A 232 -0.82 -2.77 -5.97
N ALA A 233 0.14 -2.72 -6.87
CA ALA A 233 0.15 -1.75 -7.96
C ALA A 233 -0.99 -2.00 -8.94
N GLY A 234 -1.33 -3.27 -9.21
CA GLY A 234 -2.47 -3.66 -10.02
C GLY A 234 -3.78 -3.14 -9.44
N TYR A 235 -4.01 -3.38 -8.15
CA TYR A 235 -5.17 -2.83 -7.45
C TYR A 235 -5.20 -1.29 -7.50
N SER A 236 -4.07 -0.65 -7.23
CA SER A 236 -3.97 0.82 -7.29
C SER A 236 -4.27 1.37 -8.69
N CYS A 237 -3.86 0.67 -9.77
CA CYS A 237 -4.19 1.02 -11.15
C CYS A 237 -5.69 0.85 -11.44
N ILE A 238 -6.31 -0.24 -10.96
CA ILE A 238 -7.76 -0.47 -11.09
C ILE A 238 -8.53 0.64 -10.35
N ALA A 239 -8.15 0.95 -9.12
CA ALA A 239 -8.76 2.00 -8.31
C ALA A 239 -8.67 3.38 -8.99
N ALA A 240 -7.46 3.76 -9.42
CA ALA A 240 -7.22 5.03 -10.12
C ALA A 240 -7.95 5.08 -11.46
N GLY A 241 -7.98 3.97 -12.20
CA GLY A 241 -8.71 3.85 -13.46
C GLY A 241 -10.21 3.99 -13.27
N ALA A 242 -10.80 3.29 -12.31
CA ALA A 242 -12.21 3.39 -11.97
C ALA A 242 -12.62 4.81 -11.57
N ALA A 243 -11.84 5.46 -10.71
CA ALA A 243 -12.06 6.85 -10.35
C ALA A 243 -11.98 7.79 -11.57
N ARG A 244 -10.99 7.56 -12.45
CA ARG A 244 -10.77 8.37 -13.65
C ARG A 244 -11.90 8.28 -14.66
N THR A 245 -12.57 7.13 -14.78
CA THR A 245 -13.77 7.01 -15.64
C THR A 245 -14.92 7.91 -15.20
N MET A 246 -14.95 8.33 -13.95
CA MET A 246 -15.94 9.25 -13.36
C MET A 246 -15.42 10.70 -13.26
N GLY A 247 -14.18 10.96 -13.69
CA GLY A 247 -13.56 12.28 -13.67
C GLY A 247 -12.69 12.56 -12.45
N PHE A 248 -12.55 11.63 -11.49
CA PHE A 248 -11.74 11.79 -10.30
C PHE A 248 -10.30 11.31 -10.51
N ARG A 249 -9.34 12.02 -9.94
CA ARG A 249 -7.91 11.69 -10.01
C ARG A 249 -7.40 11.31 -8.63
N LEU A 250 -7.00 10.06 -8.47
CA LEU A 250 -6.35 9.57 -7.27
C LEU A 250 -4.82 9.70 -7.37
N MET A 251 -4.16 9.69 -6.19
CA MET A 251 -2.70 9.71 -6.10
C MET A 251 -2.09 8.46 -6.72
N GLU A 252 -0.92 8.62 -7.32
CA GLU A 252 -0.13 7.49 -7.80
C GLU A 252 0.59 6.82 -6.63
N ASN A 253 0.49 5.48 -6.53
CA ASN A 253 1.07 4.70 -5.43
C ASN A 253 2.43 4.08 -5.77
N PHE A 254 2.71 3.81 -7.05
CA PHE A 254 3.92 3.14 -7.50
C PHE A 254 4.54 3.80 -8.73
N ARG A 255 5.88 3.91 -8.75
CA ARG A 255 6.66 4.54 -9.81
C ARG A 255 7.88 3.69 -10.16
N GLN A 256 7.69 2.52 -10.77
CA GLN A 256 8.75 1.58 -11.14
C GLN A 256 9.79 1.37 -10.01
N PRO A 257 9.37 0.85 -8.82
CA PRO A 257 10.17 0.88 -7.60
C PRO A 257 11.43 0.01 -7.69
N TYR A 258 11.40 -1.10 -8.43
CA TYR A 258 12.53 -2.03 -8.53
C TYR A 258 13.67 -1.53 -9.41
N PHE A 259 13.50 -0.40 -10.09
CA PHE A 259 14.58 0.33 -10.77
C PHE A 259 15.22 1.42 -9.92
N SER A 260 15.10 1.33 -8.61
CA SER A 260 15.73 2.24 -7.65
C SER A 260 17.17 1.86 -7.38
N ALA A 261 18.04 2.85 -7.35
CA ALA A 261 19.49 2.67 -7.09
C ALA A 261 19.86 2.95 -5.61
N SER A 262 18.88 3.15 -4.74
CA SER A 262 19.04 3.28 -3.29
C SER A 262 17.73 3.04 -2.56
N ILE A 263 17.80 2.71 -1.27
CA ILE A 263 16.59 2.48 -0.44
C ILE A 263 15.76 3.75 -0.30
N LYS A 264 16.40 4.92 -0.21
CA LYS A 264 15.70 6.21 -0.21
C LYS A 264 14.95 6.45 -1.52
N GLU A 265 15.52 6.08 -2.67
CA GLU A 265 14.85 6.16 -3.97
C GLU A 265 13.71 5.14 -4.05
N PHE A 266 13.89 3.92 -3.52
CA PHE A 266 12.85 2.89 -3.46
C PHE A 266 11.60 3.41 -2.74
N TRP A 267 11.71 3.97 -1.55
CA TRP A 267 10.58 4.49 -0.78
C TRP A 267 9.92 5.75 -1.37
N ARG A 268 10.58 6.45 -2.28
CA ARG A 268 9.96 7.52 -3.08
C ARG A 268 9.12 7.00 -4.24
N ARG A 269 9.17 5.67 -4.50
CA ARG A 269 8.55 5.00 -5.63
C ARG A 269 7.61 3.88 -5.22
N TRP A 270 7.79 3.36 -4.03
CA TRP A 270 7.00 2.30 -3.41
C TRP A 270 5.99 2.91 -2.44
N HIS A 271 4.70 2.53 -2.61
CA HIS A 271 3.59 2.93 -1.71
C HIS A 271 3.66 4.42 -1.33
N VAL A 272 3.72 5.28 -2.36
CA VAL A 272 4.00 6.72 -2.22
C VAL A 272 2.99 7.41 -1.29
N SER A 273 1.72 6.99 -1.31
CA SER A 273 0.69 7.56 -0.44
C SER A 273 0.96 7.28 1.04
N LEU A 274 1.34 6.05 1.41
CA LEU A 274 1.74 5.71 2.80
C LEU A 274 3.06 6.37 3.19
N SER A 275 4.07 6.31 2.32
CA SER A 275 5.39 6.91 2.58
C SER A 275 5.29 8.41 2.84
N SER A 276 4.46 9.12 2.06
CA SER A 276 4.19 10.54 2.29
C SER A 276 3.38 10.76 3.57
N TRP A 277 2.41 9.88 3.88
CA TRP A 277 1.63 9.96 5.11
C TRP A 277 2.52 9.85 6.35
N LEU A 278 3.36 8.82 6.39
CA LEU A 278 4.31 8.63 7.50
C LEU A 278 5.31 9.79 7.61
N THR A 279 5.73 10.35 6.47
CA THR A 279 6.58 11.53 6.46
C THR A 279 5.89 12.73 7.11
N ASP A 280 4.65 13.04 6.71
CA ASP A 280 3.94 14.23 7.16
C ASP A 280 3.43 14.12 8.61
N TYR A 281 3.02 12.93 9.05
CA TYR A 281 2.33 12.76 10.33
C TYR A 281 3.16 12.04 11.40
N VAL A 282 4.28 11.42 11.03
CA VAL A 282 5.20 10.77 12.00
C VAL A 282 6.58 11.42 11.95
N TYR A 283 7.27 11.38 10.80
CA TYR A 283 8.66 11.82 10.70
C TYR A 283 8.86 13.32 10.96
N ILE A 284 8.06 14.18 10.31
CA ILE A 284 8.14 15.64 10.48
C ILE A 284 7.79 16.08 11.92
N PRO A 285 6.72 15.57 12.57
CA PRO A 285 6.44 15.88 13.97
C PRO A 285 7.52 15.47 14.96
N LEU A 286 8.29 14.40 14.69
CA LEU A 286 9.46 14.01 15.48
C LEU A 286 10.66 14.97 15.31
N GLY A 287 10.55 15.96 14.40
CA GLY A 287 11.58 16.93 14.06
C GLY A 287 12.24 16.69 12.71
N GLY A 288 11.91 15.57 12.03
CA GLY A 288 12.42 15.24 10.70
C GLY A 288 13.94 15.20 10.65
N ASN A 289 14.51 15.88 9.66
CA ASN A 289 15.96 16.07 9.48
C ASN A 289 16.48 17.40 10.05
N ARG A 290 15.63 18.18 10.72
CA ARG A 290 15.98 19.50 11.31
C ARG A 290 16.37 19.37 12.78
N VAL A 291 16.95 18.23 13.17
CA VAL A 291 17.37 17.88 14.53
C VAL A 291 18.81 17.38 14.50
N PRO A 292 19.51 17.25 15.66
CA PRO A 292 20.82 16.64 15.71
C PRO A 292 20.86 15.26 15.03
N PHE A 293 22.02 14.92 14.45
CA PHE A 293 22.17 13.79 13.55
C PHE A 293 21.68 12.46 14.14
N LEU A 294 22.06 12.12 15.37
CA LEU A 294 21.62 10.89 16.02
C LEU A 294 20.10 10.82 16.19
N ARG A 295 19.47 11.96 16.54
CA ARG A 295 18.01 12.04 16.63
C ARG A 295 17.36 11.91 15.26
N HIS A 296 17.98 12.45 14.20
CA HIS A 296 17.51 12.24 12.81
C HIS A 296 17.52 10.74 12.45
N LEU A 297 18.59 10.01 12.80
CA LEU A 297 18.66 8.57 12.57
C LEU A 297 17.56 7.81 13.35
N ALA A 298 17.35 8.18 14.61
CA ALA A 298 16.26 7.63 15.43
C ALA A 298 14.88 7.92 14.82
N ASN A 299 14.63 9.14 14.30
CA ASN A 299 13.37 9.49 13.63
C ASN A 299 13.10 8.60 12.41
N LEU A 300 14.14 8.27 11.63
CA LEU A 300 14.02 7.34 10.50
C LEU A 300 13.62 5.95 10.99
N LEU A 301 14.31 5.42 12.01
CA LEU A 301 14.02 4.10 12.55
C LEU A 301 12.61 4.01 13.13
N VAL A 302 12.20 4.99 13.97
CA VAL A 302 10.84 5.04 14.53
C VAL A 302 9.77 5.10 13.45
N THR A 303 9.99 5.88 12.38
CA THR A 303 9.05 5.99 11.25
C THR A 303 8.88 4.65 10.55
N PHE A 304 9.96 3.89 10.37
CA PHE A 304 9.89 2.59 9.72
C PHE A 304 9.39 1.47 10.62
N LEU A 305 9.64 1.53 11.92
CA LEU A 305 8.98 0.65 12.89
C LEU A 305 7.46 0.88 12.91
N ALA A 306 7.02 2.14 12.88
CA ALA A 306 5.60 2.47 12.74
C ALA A 306 5.01 1.97 11.40
N SER A 307 5.79 2.03 10.30
CA SER A 307 5.41 1.45 9.01
C SER A 307 5.24 -0.07 9.10
N GLY A 308 6.17 -0.76 9.74
CA GLY A 308 6.09 -2.21 9.93
C GLY A 308 4.84 -2.60 10.72
N LEU A 309 4.60 -1.99 11.87
CA LEU A 309 3.39 -2.22 12.66
C LEU A 309 2.10 -1.92 11.87
N TRP A 310 2.08 -0.88 11.04
CA TRP A 310 0.93 -0.57 10.20
C TRP A 310 0.58 -1.70 9.23
N HIS A 311 1.60 -2.38 8.66
CA HIS A 311 1.38 -3.50 7.75
C HIS A 311 0.74 -4.71 8.43
N GLY A 312 1.20 -5.09 9.61
CA GLY A 312 0.65 -6.25 10.29
C GLY A 312 1.00 -6.33 11.79
N ALA A 313 0.12 -6.99 12.53
CA ALA A 313 0.28 -7.26 13.95
C ALA A 313 1.10 -8.54 14.15
N ASN A 314 2.37 -8.53 13.73
CA ASN A 314 3.32 -9.62 13.89
C ASN A 314 4.74 -9.07 14.01
N TRP A 315 5.60 -9.75 14.78
CA TRP A 315 7.00 -9.40 14.95
C TRP A 315 7.80 -9.44 13.63
N THR A 316 7.38 -10.21 12.66
CA THR A 316 7.99 -10.25 11.33
C THR A 316 7.86 -8.90 10.60
N PHE A 317 6.71 -8.21 10.70
CA PHE A 317 6.54 -6.87 10.15
C PHE A 317 7.34 -5.82 10.91
N VAL A 318 7.49 -5.98 12.23
CA VAL A 318 8.36 -5.12 13.03
C VAL A 318 9.81 -5.27 12.58
N ALA A 319 10.29 -6.52 12.36
CA ALA A 319 11.63 -6.81 11.85
C ALA A 319 11.82 -6.25 10.42
N TRP A 320 10.83 -6.40 9.55
CA TRP A 320 10.83 -5.81 8.21
C TRP A 320 10.96 -4.28 8.27
N GLY A 321 10.19 -3.62 9.12
CA GLY A 321 10.28 -2.18 9.35
C GLY A 321 11.65 -1.77 9.91
N ALA A 322 12.17 -2.52 10.89
CA ALA A 322 13.50 -2.30 11.46
C ALA A 322 14.61 -2.39 10.38
N LEU A 323 14.56 -3.41 9.51
CA LEU A 323 15.51 -3.58 8.40
C LEU A 323 15.48 -2.37 7.45
N HIS A 324 14.32 -1.95 6.99
CA HIS A 324 14.20 -0.78 6.12
C HIS A 324 14.65 0.51 6.83
N GLY A 325 14.31 0.68 8.10
CA GLY A 325 14.80 1.77 8.93
C GLY A 325 16.32 1.76 9.04
N LEU A 326 16.92 0.59 9.28
CA LEU A 326 18.37 0.41 9.36
C LEU A 326 19.05 0.72 8.02
N TYR A 327 18.50 0.25 6.90
CA TYR A 327 19.03 0.57 5.56
C TYR A 327 19.07 2.09 5.32
N LEU A 328 18.03 2.82 5.70
CA LEU A 328 17.99 4.27 5.56
C LEU A 328 18.95 4.98 6.52
N VAL A 329 19.10 4.48 7.73
CA VAL A 329 20.09 4.96 8.71
C VAL A 329 21.50 4.81 8.13
N LEU A 330 21.85 3.63 7.62
CA LEU A 330 23.15 3.35 6.99
C LEU A 330 23.37 4.22 5.73
N GLU A 331 22.38 4.32 4.86
CA GLU A 331 22.45 5.19 3.66
C GLU A 331 22.65 6.67 4.07
N THR A 332 21.94 7.13 5.09
CA THR A 332 22.02 8.51 5.59
C THR A 332 23.39 8.79 6.24
N ALA A 333 23.90 7.84 7.02
CA ALA A 333 25.21 7.93 7.61
C ALA A 333 26.34 7.92 6.55
N ALA A 334 26.25 7.00 5.58
CA ALA A 334 27.22 6.94 4.49
C ALA A 334 27.25 8.26 3.68
N ARG A 335 26.09 8.87 3.41
CA ARG A 335 26.03 10.19 2.73
C ARG A 335 26.63 11.30 3.56
N ARG A 336 26.49 11.25 4.88
CA ARG A 336 27.06 12.28 5.77
C ARG A 336 28.58 12.18 5.85
N PHE A 337 29.15 10.97 5.98
CA PHE A 337 30.58 10.78 6.22
C PHE A 337 31.41 10.69 4.94
N ALA A 338 30.86 10.11 3.87
CA ALA A 338 31.58 9.92 2.60
C ALA A 338 31.06 10.85 1.47
N GLY A 339 30.08 11.70 1.77
CA GLY A 339 29.53 12.67 0.80
C GLY A 339 29.01 12.01 -0.49
N ASP A 340 29.18 12.71 -1.62
CA ASP A 340 28.79 12.22 -2.95
C ASP A 340 29.62 11.00 -3.41
N ALA A 341 30.79 10.75 -2.79
CA ALA A 341 31.59 9.56 -3.07
C ALA A 341 30.86 8.26 -2.69
N ALA A 342 30.06 8.26 -1.63
CA ALA A 342 29.25 7.10 -1.24
C ALA A 342 28.18 6.76 -2.29
N PHE A 343 27.75 7.77 -3.05
CA PHE A 343 26.63 7.62 -4.00
C PHE A 343 26.93 8.36 -5.32
N PRO A 344 27.94 7.91 -6.09
CA PRO A 344 28.34 8.56 -7.34
C PRO A 344 27.17 8.64 -8.32
N ARG A 345 27.03 9.79 -8.98
CA ARG A 345 25.98 10.03 -9.97
C ARG A 345 26.29 9.43 -11.34
N ARG A 346 27.45 8.75 -11.51
CA ARG A 346 27.87 8.12 -12.77
C ARG A 346 26.85 7.07 -13.21
N PRO A 347 26.35 7.10 -14.46
CA PRO A 347 25.31 6.19 -14.94
C PRO A 347 25.65 4.70 -14.75
N ALA A 348 26.90 4.31 -15.06
CA ALA A 348 27.34 2.91 -14.89
C ALA A 348 27.25 2.44 -13.44
N VAL A 349 27.69 3.26 -12.47
CA VAL A 349 27.59 2.93 -11.04
C VAL A 349 26.15 2.85 -10.60
N ARG A 350 25.29 3.71 -11.12
CA ARG A 350 23.85 3.69 -10.82
C ARG A 350 23.21 2.39 -11.30
N ILE A 351 23.53 1.91 -12.50
CA ILE A 351 23.01 0.66 -13.05
C ILE A 351 23.38 -0.53 -12.14
N LEU A 352 24.66 -0.60 -11.69
CA LEU A 352 25.12 -1.67 -10.79
C LEU A 352 24.44 -1.64 -9.41
N ARG A 353 23.92 -0.51 -8.98
CA ARG A 353 23.26 -0.37 -7.67
C ARG A 353 21.79 -0.80 -7.69
N ILE A 354 21.15 -0.83 -8.87
CA ILE A 354 19.77 -1.28 -9.01
C ILE A 354 19.61 -2.72 -8.51
N PRO A 355 20.39 -3.72 -9.03
CA PRO A 355 20.26 -5.09 -8.53
C PRO A 355 20.64 -5.23 -7.04
N LEU A 356 21.61 -4.46 -6.54
CA LEU A 356 21.94 -4.47 -5.12
C LEU A 356 20.77 -3.96 -4.25
N CYS A 357 20.16 -2.83 -4.64
CA CYS A 357 18.99 -2.29 -3.95
C CYS A 357 17.81 -3.29 -4.01
N PHE A 358 17.57 -3.93 -5.15
CA PHE A 358 16.56 -4.97 -5.31
C PHE A 358 16.83 -6.18 -4.40
N ALA A 359 18.08 -6.66 -4.33
CA ALA A 359 18.46 -7.76 -3.44
C ALA A 359 18.23 -7.41 -1.95
N MET A 360 18.57 -6.19 -1.52
CA MET A 360 18.30 -5.73 -0.15
C MET A 360 16.79 -5.69 0.15
N VAL A 361 15.99 -5.28 -0.82
CA VAL A 361 14.52 -5.25 -0.70
C VAL A 361 13.97 -6.68 -0.67
N CYS A 362 14.46 -7.59 -1.51
CA CYS A 362 14.08 -9.01 -1.49
C CYS A 362 14.43 -9.66 -0.15
N PHE A 363 15.60 -9.36 0.42
CA PHE A 363 15.96 -9.84 1.75
C PHE A 363 14.95 -9.38 2.82
N ALA A 364 14.52 -8.12 2.77
CA ALA A 364 13.49 -7.63 3.68
C ALA A 364 12.11 -8.30 3.41
N TRP A 365 11.78 -8.61 2.15
CA TRP A 365 10.54 -9.32 1.81
C TRP A 365 10.45 -10.72 2.43
N ILE A 366 11.56 -11.39 2.77
CA ILE A 366 11.55 -12.66 3.51
C ILE A 366 10.77 -12.49 4.82
N PHE A 367 11.08 -11.44 5.58
CA PHE A 367 10.40 -11.14 6.85
C PHE A 367 8.95 -10.72 6.66
N PHE A 368 8.62 -10.08 5.54
CA PHE A 368 7.25 -9.69 5.24
C PHE A 368 6.35 -10.90 4.89
N ARG A 369 6.90 -11.93 4.20
CA ARG A 369 6.13 -13.13 3.79
C ARG A 369 6.08 -14.21 4.87
N ALA A 370 7.09 -14.32 5.70
CA ALA A 370 7.18 -15.38 6.70
C ALA A 370 6.16 -15.18 7.84
N ASP A 371 5.56 -16.28 8.30
CA ASP A 371 4.56 -16.27 9.38
C ASP A 371 5.16 -16.00 10.76
N SER A 372 6.46 -16.31 10.95
CA SER A 372 7.18 -16.11 12.19
C SER A 372 8.63 -15.70 11.96
N LEU A 373 9.25 -15.10 12.97
CA LEU A 373 10.69 -14.79 12.94
C LEU A 373 11.54 -16.05 12.78
N SER A 374 11.14 -17.17 13.41
CA SER A 374 11.82 -18.46 13.27
C SER A 374 11.78 -18.96 11.82
N THR A 375 10.62 -18.88 11.17
CA THR A 375 10.47 -19.21 9.74
C THR A 375 11.33 -18.29 8.87
N ALA A 376 11.32 -16.98 9.11
CA ALA A 376 12.16 -16.05 8.37
C ALA A 376 13.66 -16.37 8.51
N CYS A 377 14.12 -16.65 9.74
CA CYS A 377 15.50 -17.07 9.97
C CYS A 377 15.84 -18.40 9.30
N ALA A 378 14.92 -19.37 9.31
CA ALA A 378 15.10 -20.64 8.62
C ALA A 378 15.23 -20.45 7.10
N VAL A 379 14.38 -19.60 6.50
CA VAL A 379 14.47 -19.23 5.07
C VAL A 379 15.85 -18.63 4.75
N VAL A 380 16.30 -17.67 5.54
CA VAL A 380 17.63 -17.03 5.39
C VAL A 380 18.74 -18.09 5.53
N GLY A 381 18.67 -18.92 6.56
CA GLY A 381 19.66 -19.98 6.79
C GLY A 381 19.75 -20.96 5.63
N LYS A 382 18.61 -21.40 5.08
CA LYS A 382 18.57 -22.33 3.93
C LYS A 382 19.07 -21.68 2.63
N ILE A 383 18.71 -20.42 2.36
CA ILE A 383 19.19 -19.71 1.15
C ILE A 383 20.72 -19.64 1.10
N PHE A 384 21.38 -19.45 2.23
CA PHE A 384 22.84 -19.32 2.29
C PHE A 384 23.56 -20.65 2.61
N GLY A 385 22.93 -21.60 3.28
CA GLY A 385 23.56 -22.84 3.77
C GLY A 385 23.17 -24.10 3.00
N ASP A 386 22.00 -24.15 2.38
CA ASP A 386 21.47 -25.33 1.69
C ASP A 386 21.04 -24.98 0.27
N ARG A 387 21.80 -25.43 -0.72
CA ARG A 387 21.45 -25.17 -2.13
C ARG A 387 20.19 -25.91 -2.57
N GLY A 388 20.01 -27.16 -2.16
CA GLY A 388 18.87 -28.01 -2.50
C GLY A 388 18.51 -28.06 -4.00
N THR A 389 17.48 -28.78 -4.34
CA THR A 389 16.90 -28.80 -5.70
C THR A 389 15.81 -27.75 -5.82
N LEU A 390 15.61 -27.22 -7.02
CA LEU A 390 14.50 -26.33 -7.29
C LEU A 390 13.17 -27.10 -7.22
N PHE A 391 12.17 -26.53 -6.58
CA PHE A 391 10.80 -27.07 -6.55
C PHE A 391 10.26 -27.20 -7.98
N GLU A 392 9.83 -28.41 -8.30
CA GLU A 392 9.34 -28.74 -9.64
C GLU A 392 7.92 -28.23 -9.83
N THR A 393 7.72 -27.47 -10.91
CA THR A 393 6.43 -27.05 -11.41
C THR A 393 6.34 -27.39 -12.90
N ASN A 394 5.13 -27.23 -13.45
CA ASN A 394 4.94 -27.47 -14.88
C ASN A 394 5.59 -26.37 -15.74
N ALA A 395 5.95 -26.70 -16.98
CA ALA A 395 6.57 -25.74 -17.91
C ALA A 395 5.66 -24.53 -18.21
N SER A 396 4.34 -24.70 -18.17
CA SER A 396 3.37 -23.64 -18.40
C SER A 396 3.46 -22.56 -17.33
N PHE A 397 3.67 -22.94 -16.06
CA PHE A 397 3.89 -21.99 -14.97
C PHE A 397 5.09 -21.09 -15.25
N TRP A 398 6.24 -21.69 -15.59
CA TRP A 398 7.46 -20.92 -15.88
C TRP A 398 7.28 -19.99 -17.08
N LEU A 399 6.65 -20.50 -18.14
CA LEU A 399 6.38 -19.69 -19.33
C LEU A 399 5.50 -18.48 -19.00
N CYS A 400 4.37 -18.70 -18.33
CA CYS A 400 3.45 -17.61 -17.96
C CYS A 400 4.08 -16.61 -17.01
N SER A 401 4.77 -17.09 -15.96
CA SER A 401 5.43 -16.23 -14.97
C SER A 401 6.54 -15.38 -15.60
N LEU A 402 7.44 -15.99 -16.38
CA LEU A 402 8.56 -15.29 -16.99
C LEU A 402 8.10 -14.29 -18.05
N LEU A 403 7.13 -14.68 -18.90
CA LEU A 403 6.58 -13.76 -19.90
C LEU A 403 5.81 -12.60 -19.25
N GLY A 404 4.99 -12.86 -18.21
CA GLY A 404 4.28 -11.83 -17.47
C GLY A 404 5.25 -10.83 -16.83
N ILE A 405 6.27 -11.33 -16.14
CA ILE A 405 7.32 -10.48 -15.54
C ILE A 405 8.11 -9.74 -16.63
N ALA A 406 8.43 -10.36 -17.76
CA ALA A 406 9.13 -9.69 -18.86
C ALA A 406 8.33 -8.51 -19.43
N VAL A 407 7.03 -8.68 -19.66
CA VAL A 407 6.13 -7.60 -20.13
C VAL A 407 6.05 -6.47 -19.10
N LEU A 408 5.94 -6.80 -17.80
CA LEU A 408 5.99 -5.82 -16.71
C LEU A 408 7.30 -5.04 -16.73
N LEU A 409 8.44 -5.73 -16.75
CA LEU A 409 9.76 -5.09 -16.73
C LEU A 409 10.02 -4.24 -17.99
N LEU A 410 9.61 -4.70 -19.16
CA LEU A 410 9.70 -3.92 -20.41
C LEU A 410 8.90 -2.61 -20.30
N LYS A 411 7.69 -2.67 -19.75
CA LYS A 411 6.91 -1.46 -19.48
C LYS A 411 7.60 -0.55 -18.47
N ASP A 412 8.03 -1.09 -17.34
CA ASP A 412 8.68 -0.33 -16.28
C ASP A 412 10.00 0.33 -16.76
N VAL A 413 10.82 -0.38 -17.55
CA VAL A 413 12.01 0.17 -18.20
C VAL A 413 11.65 1.32 -19.13
N LYS A 414 10.62 1.12 -19.96
CA LYS A 414 10.17 2.14 -20.89
C LYS A 414 9.63 3.38 -20.16
N ASP A 415 8.80 3.19 -19.15
CA ASP A 415 8.25 4.30 -18.35
C ASP A 415 9.36 5.02 -17.57
N ARG A 416 10.42 4.32 -17.18
CA ARG A 416 11.52 4.85 -16.39
C ARG A 416 12.58 5.57 -17.21
N PHE A 417 12.97 5.01 -18.35
CA PHE A 417 14.13 5.42 -19.13
C PHE A 417 13.81 5.76 -20.59
N GLY A 418 12.65 5.35 -21.08
CA GLY A 418 12.25 5.52 -22.47
C GLY A 418 11.65 6.88 -22.77
N LYS A 419 11.65 7.24 -24.07
CA LYS A 419 10.94 8.40 -24.60
C LYS A 419 9.73 7.94 -25.43
N GLY A 420 8.61 8.64 -25.29
CA GLY A 420 7.38 8.42 -26.07
C GLY A 420 6.47 7.31 -25.55
N PRO A 421 5.24 7.22 -26.09
CA PRO A 421 4.18 6.34 -25.59
C PRO A 421 4.44 4.87 -25.91
N LEU A 422 3.95 3.99 -25.03
CA LEU A 422 3.95 2.54 -25.22
C LEU A 422 2.60 2.08 -25.80
N LEU A 423 2.57 0.88 -26.31
CA LEU A 423 1.48 0.17 -27.00
C LEU A 423 0.06 0.72 -26.77
N LEU A 424 -0.43 0.74 -25.53
CA LEU A 424 -1.76 1.25 -25.15
C LEU A 424 -1.90 2.78 -25.32
N HIS A 425 -0.79 3.51 -25.42
CA HIS A 425 -0.74 4.96 -25.57
C HIS A 425 -0.11 5.37 -26.91
N SER A 426 0.08 4.40 -27.84
CA SER A 426 0.61 4.68 -29.19
C SER A 426 -0.23 5.73 -29.92
N PRO A 427 0.35 6.63 -30.69
CA PRO A 427 -0.39 7.55 -31.55
C PRO A 427 -1.21 6.80 -32.63
N CYS A 428 -0.77 5.61 -33.05
CA CYS A 428 -1.47 4.77 -34.03
C CYS A 428 -2.64 4.03 -33.38
N GLY A 429 -3.85 4.25 -33.86
CA GLY A 429 -5.10 3.63 -33.36
C GLY A 429 -5.09 2.10 -33.46
N ALA A 430 -4.60 1.56 -34.59
CA ALA A 430 -4.52 0.11 -34.81
C ALA A 430 -3.58 -0.56 -33.79
N VAL A 431 -2.43 0.05 -33.47
CA VAL A 431 -1.48 -0.44 -32.45
C VAL A 431 -2.14 -0.42 -31.05
N ARG A 432 -2.87 0.64 -30.71
CA ARG A 432 -3.59 0.70 -29.43
C ARG A 432 -4.63 -0.40 -29.31
N LEU A 433 -5.41 -0.61 -30.37
CA LEU A 433 -6.44 -1.64 -30.40
C LEU A 433 -5.83 -3.03 -30.31
N ALA A 434 -4.80 -3.32 -31.11
CA ALA A 434 -4.09 -4.60 -31.07
C ALA A 434 -3.49 -4.88 -29.68
N ALA A 435 -2.91 -3.86 -29.04
CA ALA A 435 -2.36 -3.98 -27.69
C ALA A 435 -3.46 -4.24 -26.65
N ALA A 436 -4.60 -3.56 -26.73
CA ALA A 436 -5.73 -3.77 -25.82
C ALA A 436 -6.35 -5.18 -26.00
N VAL A 437 -6.57 -5.60 -27.23
CA VAL A 437 -7.09 -6.94 -27.56
C VAL A 437 -6.10 -8.03 -27.13
N GLY A 438 -4.82 -7.86 -27.45
CA GLY A 438 -3.79 -8.84 -27.08
C GLY A 438 -3.65 -8.96 -25.56
N LEU A 439 -3.68 -7.85 -24.81
CA LEU A 439 -3.62 -7.88 -23.35
C LEU A 439 -4.88 -8.52 -22.74
N THR A 440 -6.06 -8.20 -23.27
CA THR A 440 -7.32 -8.83 -22.84
C THR A 440 -7.32 -10.33 -23.12
N ALA A 441 -6.91 -10.75 -24.33
CA ALA A 441 -6.78 -12.16 -24.65
C ALA A 441 -5.78 -12.88 -23.73
N TRP A 442 -4.65 -12.24 -23.42
CA TRP A 442 -3.69 -12.79 -22.46
C TRP A 442 -4.31 -13.00 -21.09
N ILE A 443 -5.01 -11.98 -20.57
CA ILE A 443 -5.68 -12.08 -19.27
C ILE A 443 -6.68 -13.25 -19.29
N LEU A 444 -7.51 -13.38 -20.32
CA LEU A 444 -8.53 -14.41 -20.40
C LEU A 444 -7.97 -15.83 -20.57
N LEU A 445 -6.83 -16.00 -21.27
CA LEU A 445 -6.24 -17.29 -21.57
C LEU A 445 -5.26 -17.77 -20.50
N PHE A 446 -4.52 -16.86 -19.86
CA PHE A 446 -3.39 -17.17 -18.99
C PHE A 446 -3.50 -16.54 -17.60
N GLY A 447 -4.56 -15.79 -17.32
CA GLY A 447 -4.80 -15.21 -16.01
C GLY A 447 -5.22 -16.28 -15.00
N ALA A 448 -4.65 -16.23 -13.80
CA ALA A 448 -5.10 -17.02 -12.68
C ALA A 448 -6.31 -16.35 -12.03
N PHE A 449 -7.52 -16.85 -12.29
CA PHE A 449 -8.78 -16.34 -11.72
C PHE A 449 -9.22 -17.09 -10.46
N GLY A 450 -8.30 -17.64 -9.70
CA GLY A 450 -8.57 -18.24 -8.41
C GLY A 450 -9.08 -17.21 -7.39
N SER A 451 -9.75 -17.67 -6.34
CA SER A 451 -10.28 -16.83 -5.23
C SER A 451 -9.18 -16.26 -4.31
N ARG A 452 -8.01 -15.91 -4.86
CA ARG A 452 -6.93 -15.35 -4.04
C ARG A 452 -7.28 -13.93 -3.64
N ALA A 453 -7.47 -13.76 -2.33
CA ALA A 453 -7.69 -12.46 -1.74
C ALA A 453 -6.48 -11.55 -2.02
N PHE A 454 -6.73 -10.25 -2.10
CA PHE A 454 -5.67 -9.25 -2.14
C PHE A 454 -4.74 -9.42 -0.93
N ILE A 455 -3.43 -9.34 -1.15
CA ILE A 455 -2.42 -9.67 -0.15
C ILE A 455 -2.60 -8.90 1.18
N TYR A 456 -3.06 -7.66 1.13
CA TYR A 456 -3.33 -6.86 2.33
C TYR A 456 -4.61 -7.24 3.10
N PHE A 457 -5.37 -8.23 2.65
CA PHE A 457 -6.47 -8.81 3.44
C PHE A 457 -6.00 -9.95 4.35
N GLN A 458 -4.76 -10.38 4.16
CA GLN A 458 -4.17 -11.46 4.93
C GLN A 458 -3.43 -10.95 6.19
N PHE A 459 -3.24 -9.62 6.31
CA PHE A 459 -2.43 -9.00 7.37
C PHE A 459 -3.23 -8.10 8.30
#